data_962ec714d9585e51c565d0faecc78055
#
_entry.id   962ec714d9585e51c565d0faecc78055
#
_cell.length_a   1.000
_cell.length_b   1.000
_cell.length_c   1.000
_cell.angle_alpha   90.00
_cell.angle_beta   90.00
_cell.angle_gamma   90.00
#
_symmetry.space_group_name_H-M   'P 1'
#
loop_
_entity.id
_entity.type
_entity.pdbx_description
1 polymer ?
#
loop_
_entity_poly.entity_id
_entity_poly.type
_entity_poly.pdbx_seq_one_letter_code
_entity_poly.pdbx_strand_id
1 'polypeptide(L)'
;MNFNLSIWAVKNRQVVFYLILLISIAGAIAYTKLSQAEDPPISWHAMMIKVVWPGASAEEMALQVGDRIEKKLMESGEFKEVISYSRPGETQITFLTQEYLNPQETEETWYQIRKKVSDIRHTLPQGVVGPFFNDEFGTVYGNIYALTGEGYDYAVLKDYADRLQLQLQKVKDVGRIELLGLQEEKIWIELSNT
;
A
#
# COMPACT_ATOMS: atom_id res chain seq x y z
N MET A 1 -8.68 36.73 -43.96
CA MET A 1 -8.36 35.59 -44.85
C MET A 1 -8.67 34.32 -44.06
N ASN A 2 -9.71 33.59 -44.46
CA ASN A 2 -10.02 32.30 -43.79
C ASN A 2 -9.04 31.26 -44.32
N PHE A 3 -8.13 30.81 -43.47
CA PHE A 3 -7.23 29.69 -43.79
C PHE A 3 -8.03 28.42 -43.93
N ASN A 4 -8.10 27.86 -45.13
CA ASN A 4 -8.80 26.59 -45.39
C ASN A 4 -7.77 25.45 -45.40
N LEU A 5 -7.79 24.66 -44.32
CA LEU A 5 -6.84 23.57 -44.08
C LEU A 5 -6.94 22.50 -45.19
N SER A 6 -8.14 22.23 -45.68
CA SER A 6 -8.35 21.19 -46.74
C SER A 6 -7.72 21.62 -48.07
N ILE A 7 -7.86 22.87 -48.45
CA ILE A 7 -7.23 23.38 -49.70
C ILE A 7 -5.71 23.38 -49.56
N TRP A 8 -5.20 23.77 -48.40
CA TRP A 8 -3.76 23.75 -48.12
C TRP A 8 -3.21 22.33 -48.17
N ALA A 9 -3.92 21.34 -47.58
CA ALA A 9 -3.51 19.92 -47.59
C ALA A 9 -3.41 19.34 -49.01
N VAL A 10 -4.39 19.60 -49.85
CA VAL A 10 -4.37 19.14 -51.26
C VAL A 10 -3.23 19.78 -52.05
N LYS A 11 -2.96 21.05 -51.79
CA LYS A 11 -1.86 21.79 -52.47
C LYS A 11 -0.49 21.28 -52.00
N ASN A 12 -0.35 20.85 -50.73
CA ASN A 12 0.89 20.42 -50.12
C ASN A 12 0.89 18.92 -49.83
N ARG A 13 0.39 18.09 -50.72
CA ARG A 13 0.20 16.65 -50.52
C ARG A 13 1.45 15.91 -50.03
N GLN A 14 2.66 16.31 -50.47
CA GLN A 14 3.89 15.68 -50.01
C GLN A 14 4.16 15.90 -48.54
N VAL A 15 3.89 17.11 -48.03
CA VAL A 15 4.02 17.44 -46.61
C VAL A 15 3.00 16.67 -45.77
N VAL A 16 1.77 16.54 -46.32
CA VAL A 16 0.71 15.77 -45.64
C VAL A 16 1.08 14.29 -45.55
N PHE A 17 1.56 13.69 -46.62
CA PHE A 17 2.05 12.30 -46.61
C PHE A 17 3.19 12.09 -45.61
N TYR A 18 4.14 13.00 -45.58
CA TYR A 18 5.24 12.96 -44.63
C TYR A 18 4.74 13.03 -43.16
N LEU A 19 3.80 13.94 -42.86
CA LEU A 19 3.19 14.05 -41.55
C LEU A 19 2.41 12.79 -41.15
N ILE A 20 1.64 12.21 -42.06
CA ILE A 20 0.91 10.96 -41.82
C ILE A 20 1.89 9.83 -41.50
N LEU A 21 2.97 9.70 -42.27
CA LEU A 21 3.99 8.69 -42.03
C LEU A 21 4.64 8.88 -40.62
N LEU A 22 5.00 10.12 -40.29
CA LEU A 22 5.63 10.44 -39.00
C LEU A 22 4.69 10.14 -37.82
N ILE A 23 3.42 10.54 -37.92
CA ILE A 23 2.41 10.26 -36.88
C ILE A 23 2.16 8.74 -36.77
N SER A 24 2.13 8.03 -37.89
CA SER A 24 1.93 6.57 -37.87
C SER A 24 3.09 5.83 -37.18
N ILE A 25 4.34 6.23 -37.46
CA ILE A 25 5.51 5.70 -36.77
C ILE A 25 5.51 6.04 -35.30
N ALA A 26 5.23 7.31 -34.96
CA ALA A 26 5.14 7.75 -33.59
C ALA A 26 4.03 7.00 -32.82
N GLY A 27 2.87 6.79 -33.47
CA GLY A 27 1.76 6.03 -32.92
C GLY A 27 2.13 4.55 -32.66
N ALA A 28 2.83 3.92 -33.58
CA ALA A 28 3.31 2.54 -33.41
C ALA A 28 4.29 2.43 -32.23
N ILE A 29 5.23 3.37 -32.12
CA ILE A 29 6.16 3.41 -30.99
C ILE A 29 5.43 3.68 -29.66
N ALA A 30 4.47 4.60 -29.65
CA ALA A 30 3.67 4.89 -28.48
C ALA A 30 2.86 3.67 -28.03
N TYR A 31 2.26 2.94 -28.99
CA TYR A 31 1.50 1.73 -28.72
C TYR A 31 2.35 0.63 -28.04
N THR A 32 3.58 0.44 -28.50
CA THR A 32 4.49 -0.57 -27.89
C THR A 32 4.96 -0.19 -26.46
N LYS A 33 4.81 1.08 -26.08
CA LYS A 33 5.16 1.58 -24.74
C LYS A 33 3.97 1.65 -23.78
N LEU A 34 2.75 1.37 -24.25
CA LEU A 34 1.58 1.32 -23.36
C LEU A 34 1.75 0.17 -22.37
N SER A 35 1.61 0.50 -21.09
CA SER A 35 1.50 -0.51 -20.04
C SER A 35 0.17 -1.24 -20.19
N GLN A 36 0.21 -2.56 -20.02
CA GLN A 36 -0.99 -3.39 -19.98
C GLN A 36 -1.27 -3.75 -18.53
N ALA A 37 -2.44 -3.39 -18.05
CA ALA A 37 -2.96 -3.79 -16.74
C ALA A 37 -4.33 -4.42 -16.97
N GLU A 38 -4.61 -5.50 -16.27
CA GLU A 38 -5.91 -6.19 -16.33
C GLU A 38 -6.98 -5.33 -15.68
N ASP A 39 -6.66 -4.76 -14.52
CA ASP A 39 -7.53 -3.85 -13.79
C ASP A 39 -6.94 -2.43 -13.72
N PRO A 40 -7.77 -1.39 -13.70
CA PRO A 40 -7.29 -0.05 -13.44
C PRO A 40 -6.70 0.04 -12.02
N PRO A 41 -5.67 0.87 -11.79
CA PRO A 41 -5.13 1.06 -10.46
C PRO A 41 -6.22 1.63 -9.53
N ILE A 42 -6.58 0.86 -8.52
CA ILE A 42 -7.54 1.29 -7.49
C ILE A 42 -6.75 1.95 -6.38
N SER A 43 -7.01 3.23 -6.15
CA SER A 43 -6.50 3.94 -4.97
C SER A 43 -7.42 3.66 -3.79
N TRP A 44 -6.89 3.02 -2.77
CA TRP A 44 -7.62 2.85 -1.52
C TRP A 44 -7.48 4.12 -0.68
N HIS A 45 -8.63 4.73 -0.38
CA HIS A 45 -8.71 5.97 0.39
C HIS A 45 -8.85 5.69 1.89
N ALA A 46 -8.24 4.60 2.37
CA ALA A 46 -8.28 4.16 3.75
C ALA A 46 -6.86 3.86 4.28
N MET A 47 -6.60 4.26 5.52
CA MET A 47 -5.41 3.86 6.28
C MET A 47 -5.86 3.26 7.61
N MET A 48 -5.33 2.10 7.94
CA MET A 48 -5.55 1.46 9.23
C MET A 48 -4.38 1.76 10.17
N ILE A 49 -4.68 2.19 11.38
CA ILE A 49 -3.70 2.47 12.43
C ILE A 49 -4.00 1.55 13.60
N LYS A 50 -3.04 0.71 13.94
CA LYS A 50 -3.15 -0.22 15.07
C LYS A 50 -2.24 0.23 16.20
N VAL A 51 -2.76 0.22 17.43
CA VAL A 51 -2.00 0.54 18.64
C VAL A 51 -2.27 -0.54 19.68
N VAL A 52 -1.21 -0.98 20.35
CA VAL A 52 -1.28 -2.03 21.37
C VAL A 52 -0.80 -1.45 22.71
N TRP A 53 -1.55 -1.70 23.78
CA TRP A 53 -1.16 -1.37 25.13
C TRP A 53 -1.50 -2.54 26.06
N PRO A 54 -0.55 -3.45 26.30
CA PRO A 54 -0.78 -4.65 27.09
C PRO A 54 -1.27 -4.31 28.51
N GLY A 55 -2.35 -4.96 28.93
CA GLY A 55 -2.94 -4.79 30.23
C GLY A 55 -3.96 -3.65 30.37
N ALA A 56 -4.13 -2.82 29.35
CA ALA A 56 -5.14 -1.76 29.37
C ALA A 56 -6.55 -2.33 29.10
N SER A 57 -7.56 -1.76 29.75
CA SER A 57 -8.97 -2.03 29.46
C SER A 57 -9.40 -1.40 28.12
N ALA A 58 -10.55 -1.81 27.59
CA ALA A 58 -11.10 -1.20 26.37
C ALA A 58 -11.40 0.29 26.53
N GLU A 59 -11.86 0.71 27.71
CA GLU A 59 -12.15 2.10 28.03
C GLU A 59 -10.88 2.95 28.10
N GLU A 60 -9.81 2.45 28.72
CA GLU A 60 -8.50 3.12 28.73
C GLU A 60 -7.94 3.25 27.33
N MET A 61 -8.05 2.19 26.51
CA MET A 61 -7.64 2.24 25.12
C MET A 61 -8.42 3.30 24.33
N ALA A 62 -9.73 3.38 24.52
CA ALA A 62 -10.55 4.36 23.82
C ALA A 62 -10.23 5.80 24.26
N LEU A 63 -10.17 6.07 25.56
CA LEU A 63 -10.03 7.44 26.08
C LEU A 63 -8.59 7.97 26.04
N GLN A 64 -7.60 7.12 26.34
CA GLN A 64 -6.21 7.57 26.50
C GLN A 64 -5.39 7.42 25.21
N VAL A 65 -5.79 6.53 24.32
CA VAL A 65 -5.09 6.26 23.06
C VAL A 65 -5.94 6.65 21.86
N GLY A 66 -7.13 6.06 21.72
CA GLY A 66 -8.03 6.26 20.59
C GLY A 66 -8.38 7.73 20.40
N ASP A 67 -9.01 8.35 21.39
CA ASP A 67 -9.46 9.75 21.34
C ASP A 67 -8.34 10.74 20.98
N ARG A 68 -7.12 10.52 21.50
CA ARG A 68 -5.98 11.39 21.17
C ARG A 68 -5.54 11.28 19.74
N ILE A 69 -5.51 10.06 19.19
CA ILE A 69 -5.13 9.83 17.81
C ILE A 69 -6.23 10.32 16.87
N GLU A 70 -7.50 10.03 17.17
CA GLU A 70 -8.65 10.50 16.39
C GLU A 70 -8.67 12.01 16.27
N LYS A 71 -8.54 12.75 17.38
CA LYS A 71 -8.45 14.20 17.37
C LYS A 71 -7.33 14.70 16.46
N LYS A 72 -6.19 14.03 16.47
CA LYS A 72 -5.06 14.40 15.64
C LYS A 72 -5.28 14.10 14.16
N LEU A 73 -5.97 13.02 13.85
CA LEU A 73 -6.37 12.65 12.50
C LEU A 73 -7.39 13.62 11.91
N MET A 74 -8.36 14.06 12.71
CA MET A 74 -9.38 15.04 12.29
C MET A 74 -8.80 16.43 11.97
N GLU A 75 -7.58 16.73 12.40
CA GLU A 75 -6.86 17.94 12.00
C GLU A 75 -6.31 17.87 10.55
N SER A 76 -6.49 16.75 9.86
CA SER A 76 -6.12 16.63 8.45
C SER A 76 -7.16 17.31 7.56
N GLY A 77 -6.70 18.11 6.58
CA GLY A 77 -7.59 18.77 5.62
C GLY A 77 -8.36 17.82 4.71
N GLU A 78 -7.83 16.62 4.51
CA GLU A 78 -8.38 15.60 3.61
C GLU A 78 -9.19 14.53 4.37
N PHE A 79 -9.60 14.83 5.57
CA PHE A 79 -10.42 13.98 6.42
C PHE A 79 -11.84 13.82 5.87
N LYS A 80 -12.28 12.58 5.73
CA LYS A 80 -13.67 12.21 5.44
C LYS A 80 -14.34 11.60 6.67
N GLU A 81 -13.75 10.56 7.24
CA GLU A 81 -14.29 9.81 8.39
C GLU A 81 -13.16 9.13 9.16
N VAL A 82 -13.33 9.00 10.47
CA VAL A 82 -12.48 8.16 11.34
C VAL A 82 -13.37 7.20 12.09
N ILE A 83 -13.05 5.92 11.98
CA ILE A 83 -13.76 4.85 12.66
C ILE A 83 -12.76 4.16 13.59
N SER A 84 -13.05 4.11 14.88
CA SER A 84 -12.21 3.42 15.85
C SER A 84 -12.93 2.26 16.52
N TYR A 85 -12.15 1.21 16.77
CA TYR A 85 -12.59 0.06 17.54
C TYR A 85 -11.56 -0.27 18.61
N SER A 86 -11.96 -0.12 19.88
CA SER A 86 -11.11 -0.40 21.02
C SER A 86 -11.55 -1.65 21.76
N ARG A 87 -10.59 -2.53 22.04
CA ARG A 87 -10.75 -3.73 22.86
C ARG A 87 -9.64 -3.79 23.91
N PRO A 88 -9.75 -4.65 24.95
CA PRO A 88 -8.68 -4.74 25.94
C PRO A 88 -7.32 -4.98 25.29
N GLY A 89 -6.37 -4.10 25.58
CA GLY A 89 -5.00 -4.16 25.08
C GLY A 89 -4.76 -3.70 23.65
N GLU A 90 -5.79 -3.36 22.87
CA GLU A 90 -5.62 -2.98 21.46
C GLU A 90 -6.65 -1.97 20.99
N THR A 91 -6.22 -1.01 20.19
CA THR A 91 -7.12 -0.11 19.43
C THR A 91 -6.76 -0.15 17.95
N GLN A 92 -7.78 -0.23 17.12
CA GLN A 92 -7.69 -0.14 15.67
C GLN A 92 -8.48 1.07 15.19
N ILE A 93 -7.83 1.95 14.44
CA ILE A 93 -8.41 3.18 13.94
C ILE A 93 -8.32 3.13 12.41
N THR A 94 -9.43 3.29 11.73
CA THR A 94 -9.50 3.40 10.28
C THR A 94 -9.75 4.86 9.92
N PHE A 95 -8.81 5.46 9.21
CA PHE A 95 -8.91 6.79 8.68
C PHE A 95 -9.30 6.72 7.21
N LEU A 96 -10.37 7.43 6.83
CA LEU A 96 -10.83 7.55 5.45
C LEU A 96 -10.57 8.96 4.94
N THR A 97 -9.93 9.07 3.77
CA THR A 97 -9.76 10.34 3.06
C THR A 97 -10.91 10.59 2.10
N GLN A 98 -10.93 11.80 1.53
CA GLN A 98 -11.86 12.16 0.47
C GLN A 98 -11.60 11.35 -0.80
N GLU A 99 -12.68 10.95 -1.49
CA GLU A 99 -12.62 10.07 -2.67
C GLU A 99 -12.12 10.77 -3.94
N TYR A 100 -12.09 12.12 -3.95
CA TYR A 100 -11.62 12.91 -5.09
C TYR A 100 -10.09 13.00 -5.20
N LEU A 101 -9.36 12.56 -4.18
CA LEU A 101 -7.90 12.60 -4.17
C LEU A 101 -7.32 11.66 -5.23
N ASN A 102 -6.36 12.17 -5.98
CA ASN A 102 -5.58 11.33 -6.87
C ASN A 102 -4.56 10.46 -6.09
N PRO A 103 -3.93 9.45 -6.70
CA PRO A 103 -2.99 8.56 -6.02
C PRO A 103 -1.83 9.28 -5.33
N GLN A 104 -1.29 10.33 -5.94
CA GLN A 104 -0.15 11.10 -5.39
C GLN A 104 -0.59 11.91 -4.17
N GLU A 105 -1.74 12.58 -4.24
CA GLU A 105 -2.32 13.32 -3.12
C GLU A 105 -2.67 12.38 -1.95
N THR A 106 -3.13 11.18 -2.27
CA THR A 106 -3.41 10.15 -1.26
C THR A 106 -2.12 9.72 -0.54
N GLU A 107 -1.02 9.46 -1.27
CA GLU A 107 0.28 9.10 -0.67
C GLU A 107 0.83 10.25 0.19
N GLU A 108 0.70 11.49 -0.27
CA GLU A 108 1.10 12.65 0.53
C GLU A 108 0.27 12.77 1.81
N THR A 109 -1.03 12.53 1.73
CA THR A 109 -1.92 12.49 2.89
C THR A 109 -1.49 11.41 3.88
N TRP A 110 -1.14 10.21 3.41
CA TRP A 110 -0.61 9.14 4.27
C TRP A 110 0.69 9.52 4.98
N TYR A 111 1.58 10.20 4.27
CA TYR A 111 2.81 10.72 4.88
C TYR A 111 2.52 11.75 5.97
N GLN A 112 1.62 12.70 5.72
CA GLN A 112 1.21 13.72 6.70
C GLN A 112 0.55 13.11 7.93
N ILE A 113 -0.28 12.09 7.75
CA ILE A 113 -0.93 11.38 8.85
C ILE A 113 0.10 10.66 9.72
N ARG A 114 1.03 9.92 9.12
CA ARG A 114 2.12 9.26 9.85
C ARG A 114 2.92 10.26 10.69
N LYS A 115 3.25 11.40 10.10
CA LYS A 115 3.96 12.48 10.79
C LYS A 115 3.14 13.02 11.96
N LYS A 116 1.89 13.42 11.73
CA LYS A 116 1.00 13.99 12.78
C LYS A 116 0.80 13.02 13.94
N VAL A 117 0.57 11.76 13.67
CA VAL A 117 0.39 10.75 14.72
C VAL A 117 1.70 10.44 15.45
N SER A 118 2.83 10.43 14.73
CA SER A 118 4.16 10.28 15.34
C SER A 118 4.51 11.44 16.26
N ASP A 119 4.12 12.66 15.92
CA ASP A 119 4.38 13.87 16.72
C ASP A 119 3.71 13.80 18.10
N ILE A 120 2.56 13.14 18.22
CA ILE A 120 1.85 12.99 19.50
C ILE A 120 2.24 11.72 20.27
N ARG A 121 3.13 10.88 19.73
CA ARG A 121 3.50 9.60 20.36
C ARG A 121 3.97 9.78 21.81
N HIS A 122 4.69 10.86 22.11
CA HIS A 122 5.20 11.18 23.43
C HIS A 122 4.10 11.52 24.43
N THR A 123 2.88 11.83 23.98
CA THR A 123 1.72 12.13 24.84
C THR A 123 0.92 10.88 25.20
N LEU A 124 1.18 9.75 24.53
CA LEU A 124 0.52 8.49 24.81
C LEU A 124 1.03 7.88 26.12
N PRO A 125 0.23 7.03 26.80
CA PRO A 125 0.65 6.39 28.03
C PRO A 125 1.92 5.56 27.88
N GLN A 126 2.67 5.40 28.97
CA GLN A 126 3.84 4.52 28.99
C GLN A 126 3.43 3.06 28.77
N GLY A 127 4.21 2.31 28.01
CA GLY A 127 3.93 0.92 27.67
C GLY A 127 3.09 0.75 26.40
N VAL A 128 2.65 1.84 25.75
CA VAL A 128 1.98 1.78 24.44
C VAL A 128 3.01 1.40 23.36
N VAL A 129 2.66 0.38 22.57
CA VAL A 129 3.44 -0.14 21.43
C VAL A 129 2.75 0.26 20.13
N GLY A 130 3.50 0.81 19.19
CA GLY A 130 2.99 1.40 17.95
C GLY A 130 3.09 2.93 17.99
N PRO A 131 2.29 3.66 17.19
CA PRO A 131 1.29 3.17 16.23
C PRO A 131 1.90 2.42 15.05
N PHE A 132 1.17 1.41 14.54
CA PHE A 132 1.49 0.67 13.32
C PHE A 132 0.51 1.11 12.24
N PHE A 133 1.03 1.50 11.08
CA PHE A 133 0.23 1.99 9.96
C PHE A 133 0.16 0.95 8.86
N ASN A 134 -1.03 0.75 8.33
CA ASN A 134 -1.26 -0.06 7.14
C ASN A 134 -2.16 0.72 6.17
N ASP A 135 -1.62 1.07 5.03
CA ASP A 135 -2.27 1.75 3.90
C ASP A 135 -2.19 0.91 2.61
N GLU A 136 -1.57 -0.27 2.71
CA GLU A 136 -1.39 -1.19 1.60
C GLU A 136 -2.57 -2.16 1.50
N PHE A 137 -3.75 -1.65 1.18
CA PHE A 137 -4.91 -2.47 0.91
C PHE A 137 -4.99 -2.84 -0.57
N GLY A 138 -5.46 -4.06 -0.85
CA GLY A 138 -5.74 -4.49 -2.21
C GLY A 138 -4.50 -4.75 -3.07
N THR A 139 -3.34 -4.98 -2.46
CA THR A 139 -2.18 -5.46 -3.20
C THR A 139 -2.53 -6.81 -3.84
N VAL A 140 -2.68 -6.81 -5.16
CA VAL A 140 -2.95 -8.03 -5.92
C VAL A 140 -1.61 -8.65 -6.31
N TYR A 141 -1.43 -9.94 -6.00
CA TYR A 141 -0.26 -10.70 -6.45
C TYR A 141 -0.59 -11.36 -7.79
N GLY A 142 0.13 -10.98 -8.83
CA GLY A 142 -0.05 -11.54 -10.18
C GLY A 142 0.34 -13.01 -10.28
N ASN A 143 1.22 -13.50 -9.39
CA ASN A 143 1.66 -14.88 -9.39
C ASN A 143 1.68 -15.44 -7.97
N ILE A 144 1.07 -16.60 -7.75
CA ILE A 144 1.08 -17.35 -6.50
C ILE A 144 1.71 -18.70 -6.78
N TYR A 145 2.77 -19.03 -6.04
CA TYR A 145 3.48 -20.30 -6.15
C TYR A 145 3.39 -21.09 -4.86
N ALA A 146 3.18 -22.39 -4.95
CA ALA A 146 3.27 -23.28 -3.82
C ALA A 146 4.63 -24.00 -3.82
N LEU A 147 5.38 -23.88 -2.71
CA LEU A 147 6.60 -24.66 -2.49
C LEU A 147 6.25 -25.92 -1.72
N THR A 148 6.36 -27.07 -2.35
CA THR A 148 6.06 -28.38 -1.76
C THR A 148 7.28 -29.29 -1.82
N GLY A 149 7.45 -30.15 -0.82
CA GLY A 149 8.53 -31.13 -0.80
C GLY A 149 8.13 -32.33 0.05
N GLU A 150 8.15 -33.54 -0.53
CA GLU A 150 7.93 -34.78 0.22
C GLU A 150 9.17 -35.12 1.07
N GLY A 151 8.96 -35.35 2.37
CA GLY A 151 10.03 -35.75 3.30
C GLY A 151 10.90 -34.57 3.81
N TYR A 152 10.57 -33.34 3.50
CA TYR A 152 11.23 -32.16 4.05
C TYR A 152 10.44 -31.56 5.22
N ASP A 153 11.17 -31.17 6.25
CA ASP A 153 10.58 -30.45 7.38
C ASP A 153 10.27 -28.99 7.02
N TYR A 154 9.31 -28.39 7.71
CA TYR A 154 8.90 -26.99 7.50
C TYR A 154 10.07 -26.01 7.65
N ALA A 155 11.00 -26.24 8.56
CA ALA A 155 12.20 -25.44 8.73
C ALA A 155 13.05 -25.39 7.46
N VAL A 156 13.23 -26.54 6.82
CA VAL A 156 13.99 -26.67 5.57
C VAL A 156 13.26 -25.97 4.41
N LEU A 157 11.94 -26.16 4.31
CA LEU A 157 11.12 -25.49 3.30
C LEU A 157 11.17 -23.96 3.46
N LYS A 158 11.15 -23.47 4.70
CA LYS A 158 11.30 -22.04 5.00
C LYS A 158 12.64 -21.50 4.50
N ASP A 159 13.76 -22.18 4.78
CA ASP A 159 15.09 -21.77 4.32
C ASP A 159 15.16 -21.72 2.78
N TYR A 160 14.53 -22.65 2.09
CA TYR A 160 14.43 -22.61 0.64
C TYR A 160 13.57 -21.43 0.16
N ALA A 161 12.44 -21.16 0.80
CA ALA A 161 11.56 -20.05 0.48
C ALA A 161 12.26 -18.70 0.68
N ASP A 162 12.99 -18.52 1.78
CA ASP A 162 13.77 -17.32 2.08
C ASP A 162 14.86 -17.09 1.02
N ARG A 163 15.58 -18.14 0.64
CA ARG A 163 16.60 -18.06 -0.43
C ARG A 163 15.98 -17.73 -1.79
N LEU A 164 14.84 -18.33 -2.10
CA LEU A 164 14.11 -18.07 -3.35
C LEU A 164 13.64 -16.62 -3.40
N GLN A 165 13.08 -16.10 -2.31
CA GLN A 165 12.68 -14.72 -2.18
C GLN A 165 13.85 -13.77 -2.48
N LEU A 166 15.02 -14.00 -1.87
CA LEU A 166 16.22 -13.20 -2.10
C LEU A 166 16.73 -13.26 -3.55
N GLN A 167 16.55 -14.38 -4.24
CA GLN A 167 16.94 -14.50 -5.63
C GLN A 167 15.95 -13.81 -6.56
N LEU A 168 14.65 -13.96 -6.30
CA LEU A 168 13.60 -13.33 -7.08
C LEU A 168 13.62 -11.80 -6.96
N GLN A 169 13.98 -11.25 -5.79
CA GLN A 169 14.13 -9.79 -5.61
C GLN A 169 15.21 -9.18 -6.52
N LYS A 170 16.14 -9.97 -7.03
CA LYS A 170 17.19 -9.51 -7.97
C LYS A 170 16.71 -9.49 -9.44
N VAL A 171 15.59 -10.10 -9.72
CA VAL A 171 15.02 -10.13 -11.06
C VAL A 171 14.40 -8.77 -11.38
N LYS A 172 14.73 -8.24 -12.55
CA LYS A 172 14.18 -6.96 -13.01
C LYS A 172 12.65 -7.03 -13.07
N ASP A 173 12.01 -5.94 -12.69
CA ASP A 173 10.55 -5.77 -12.71
C ASP A 173 9.77 -6.67 -11.71
N VAL A 174 10.46 -7.34 -10.78
CA VAL A 174 9.84 -7.99 -9.64
C VAL A 174 9.59 -6.96 -8.55
N GLY A 175 8.32 -6.78 -8.18
CA GLY A 175 7.91 -5.88 -7.12
C GLY A 175 7.97 -6.54 -5.73
N ARG A 176 6.82 -6.70 -5.09
CA ARG A 176 6.71 -7.28 -3.75
C ARG A 176 6.64 -8.81 -3.81
N ILE A 177 7.39 -9.46 -2.93
CA ILE A 177 7.33 -10.92 -2.72
C ILE A 177 6.95 -11.15 -1.26
N GLU A 178 5.86 -11.89 -1.04
CA GLU A 178 5.38 -12.24 0.29
C GLU A 178 5.39 -13.75 0.46
N LEU A 179 5.87 -14.20 1.61
CA LEU A 179 5.86 -15.60 1.98
C LEU A 179 4.67 -15.88 2.90
N LEU A 180 3.78 -16.77 2.48
CA LEU A 180 2.58 -17.14 3.21
C LEU A 180 2.72 -18.56 3.79
N GLY A 181 2.05 -18.82 4.92
CA GLY A 181 2.04 -20.15 5.55
C GLY A 181 3.31 -20.51 6.31
N LEU A 182 4.17 -19.53 6.61
CA LEU A 182 5.35 -19.76 7.43
C LEU A 182 4.96 -20.08 8.87
N GLN A 183 5.59 -21.12 9.43
CA GLN A 183 5.53 -21.41 10.86
C GLN A 183 6.70 -20.74 11.57
N GLU A 184 6.39 -19.98 12.63
CA GLU A 184 7.42 -19.40 13.48
C GLU A 184 8.04 -20.48 14.38
N GLU A 185 9.35 -20.57 14.37
CA GLU A 185 10.07 -21.41 15.32
C GLU A 185 9.98 -20.79 16.72
N LYS A 186 9.47 -21.56 17.69
CA LYS A 186 9.27 -21.12 19.07
C LYS A 186 9.87 -22.11 20.05
N ILE A 187 10.56 -21.60 21.06
CA ILE A 187 11.02 -22.39 22.20
C ILE A 187 10.00 -22.20 23.33
N TRP A 188 9.30 -23.27 23.70
CA TRP A 188 8.39 -23.27 24.83
C TRP A 188 9.13 -23.66 26.10
N ILE A 189 9.08 -22.82 27.12
CA ILE A 189 9.67 -23.09 28.44
C ILE A 189 8.50 -23.16 29.43
N GLU A 190 8.19 -24.35 29.87
CA GLU A 190 7.16 -24.58 30.92
C GLU A 190 7.87 -24.67 32.27
N LEU A 191 7.50 -23.79 33.21
CA LEU A 191 7.96 -23.82 34.59
C LEU A 191 6.93 -24.61 35.40
N SER A 192 7.31 -25.77 35.92
CA SER A 192 6.48 -26.55 36.85
C SER A 192 6.79 -26.13 38.28
N ASN A 193 5.78 -25.65 39.02
CA ASN A 193 5.88 -25.45 40.46
C ASN A 193 5.60 -26.81 41.12
N THR A 194 6.64 -27.53 41.49
CA THR A 194 6.58 -28.69 42.41
C THR A 194 6.81 -28.21 43.83
#